data_a4eaa2c70b2bcbc9db9e58557354c57c
#
_entry.id   a4eaa2c70b2bcbc9db9e58557354c57c
#
_cell.length_a   1.000
_cell.length_b   1.000
_cell.length_c   1.000
_cell.angle_alpha   90.00
_cell.angle_beta   90.00
_cell.angle_gamma   90.00
#
_symmetry.space_group_name_H-M   'P 1'
#
loop_
_entity.id
_entity.type
_entity.pdbx_description
1 polymer ?
#
loop_
_entity_poly.entity_id
_entity_poly.type
_entity_poly.pdbx_seq_one_letter_code
_entity_poly.pdbx_strand_id
1 'polypeptide(L)'
;EKVDDQHKAVNATITIAPDAPLGEHLLRLRCKGGVTYQRSFWVGQYPTVMERNVEGRVLNSSFNEPQEIELNQTVQGVSDREDADYYRVQCTKGQRLSVEVEGMRLGRTLFDPYVAILNKDRFELASSDDTALLFRDCAASIVVPEDGPYTVLVRESSYQGSGACQYRLHVGEFPRPTAVYPPGAQPGDSLDFTFVGDPTGNLLTKIEVPKARQNF
;
A
#
# COMPACT_ATOMS: atom_id res chain seq x y z
N GLU A 1 -0.63 14.10 24.63
CA GLU A 1 0.75 13.62 24.51
C GLU A 1 1.20 13.04 25.85
N LYS A 2 1.62 11.76 25.89
CA LYS A 2 2.21 11.14 27.08
C LYS A 2 3.62 10.68 26.74
N VAL A 3 4.57 11.02 27.60
CA VAL A 3 5.94 10.54 27.51
C VAL A 3 6.08 9.39 28.52
N ASP A 4 6.73 8.30 28.13
CA ASP A 4 6.97 7.19 29.05
C ASP A 4 7.94 7.61 30.20
N ASP A 5 7.92 6.86 31.29
CA ASP A 5 8.75 7.17 32.48
C ASP A 5 10.26 7.12 32.19
N GLN A 6 10.64 6.50 31.06
CA GLN A 6 12.05 6.42 30.63
C GLN A 6 12.37 7.46 29.53
N HIS A 7 11.45 8.31 29.15
CA HIS A 7 11.58 9.31 28.08
C HIS A 7 11.98 8.73 26.72
N LYS A 8 11.63 7.45 26.46
CA LYS A 8 11.98 6.73 25.23
C LYS A 8 10.85 6.71 24.19
N ALA A 9 9.62 6.95 24.61
CA ALA A 9 8.46 6.95 23.76
C ALA A 9 7.57 8.17 23.99
N VAL A 10 6.88 8.59 22.93
CA VAL A 10 5.86 9.62 22.96
C VAL A 10 4.60 9.06 22.32
N ASN A 11 3.52 9.00 23.08
CA ASN A 11 2.21 8.65 22.58
C ASN A 11 1.45 9.91 22.17
N ALA A 12 1.09 10.02 20.90
CA ALA A 12 0.35 11.14 20.36
C ALA A 12 -0.96 10.68 19.73
N THR A 13 -2.04 11.42 19.94
CA THR A 13 -3.29 11.24 19.20
C THR A 13 -3.32 12.23 18.06
N ILE A 14 -3.48 11.75 16.85
CA ILE A 14 -3.54 12.55 15.64
C ILE A 14 -4.98 12.55 15.14
N THR A 15 -5.55 13.74 14.92
CA THR A 15 -6.84 13.89 14.25
C THR A 15 -6.58 14.31 12.81
N ILE A 16 -7.08 13.51 11.87
CA ILE A 16 -6.95 13.77 10.42
C ILE A 16 -8.21 14.51 9.99
N ALA A 17 -8.03 15.71 9.39
CA ALA A 17 -9.15 16.46 8.83
C ALA A 17 -9.74 15.72 7.62
N PRO A 18 -11.07 15.83 7.36
CA PRO A 18 -11.71 15.16 6.22
C PRO A 18 -11.16 15.58 4.84
N ASP A 19 -10.60 16.76 4.77
CA ASP A 19 -9.98 17.37 3.58
C ASP A 19 -8.45 17.28 3.59
N ALA A 20 -7.86 16.48 4.49
CA ALA A 20 -6.41 16.32 4.54
C ALA A 20 -5.90 15.72 3.22
N PRO A 21 -4.84 16.28 2.62
CA PRO A 21 -4.24 15.72 1.42
C PRO A 21 -3.83 14.26 1.62
N LEU A 22 -4.15 13.41 0.63
CA LEU A 22 -3.66 12.03 0.61
C LEU A 22 -2.16 11.99 0.37
N GLY A 23 -1.51 10.96 0.92
CA GLY A 23 -0.09 10.72 0.71
C GLY A 23 0.77 10.92 1.96
N GLU A 24 2.06 11.16 1.73
CA GLU A 24 3.06 11.29 2.77
C GLU A 24 2.99 12.66 3.48
N HIS A 25 2.96 12.60 4.80
CA HIS A 25 3.10 13.75 5.70
C HIS A 25 4.30 13.53 6.60
N LEU A 26 5.09 14.58 6.78
CA LEU A 26 6.34 14.48 7.50
C LEU A 26 6.17 14.99 8.94
N LEU A 27 6.52 14.14 9.91
CA LEU A 27 6.41 14.41 11.33
C LEU A 27 7.80 14.61 11.96
N ARG A 28 7.90 15.58 12.86
CA ARG A 28 9.06 15.79 13.74
C ARG A 28 8.57 16.16 15.13
N LEU A 29 9.29 15.67 16.13
CA LEU A 29 9.08 16.10 17.52
C LEU A 29 10.15 17.11 17.91
N ARG A 30 9.75 18.21 18.56
CA ARG A 30 10.63 19.17 19.15
C ARG A 30 10.65 18.97 20.67
N CYS A 31 11.82 18.80 21.23
CA CYS A 31 12.04 18.70 22.67
C CYS A 31 13.11 19.70 23.14
N LYS A 32 13.37 19.77 24.45
CA LYS A 32 14.39 20.68 25.00
C LYS A 32 15.79 20.42 24.43
N GLY A 33 16.11 19.17 24.08
CA GLY A 33 17.41 18.78 23.54
C GLY A 33 17.54 18.93 22.02
N GLY A 34 16.49 19.35 21.30
CA GLY A 34 16.53 19.51 19.85
C GLY A 34 15.28 19.04 19.13
N VAL A 35 15.44 18.70 17.86
CA VAL A 35 14.39 18.19 16.99
C VAL A 35 14.75 16.77 16.55
N THR A 36 13.78 15.85 16.56
CA THR A 36 14.00 14.48 16.12
C THR A 36 14.24 14.39 14.60
N TYR A 37 14.77 13.26 14.17
CA TYR A 37 14.72 12.91 12.76
C TYR A 37 13.27 12.90 12.25
N GLN A 38 13.12 13.15 10.96
CA GLN A 38 11.85 13.12 10.26
C GLN A 38 11.30 11.70 10.20
N ARG A 39 9.98 11.58 10.34
CA ARG A 39 9.25 10.32 10.17
C ARG A 39 8.08 10.56 9.24
N SER A 40 7.82 9.59 8.38
CA SER A 40 6.67 9.58 7.50
C SER A 40 5.42 9.17 8.25
N PHE A 41 4.32 9.85 7.94
CA PHE A 41 2.96 9.50 8.32
C PHE A 41 2.10 9.57 7.07
N TRP A 42 1.39 8.51 6.76
CA TRP A 42 0.64 8.40 5.52
C TRP A 42 -0.85 8.58 5.76
N VAL A 43 -1.47 9.49 5.02
CA VAL A 43 -2.93 9.62 4.93
C VAL A 43 -3.39 8.85 3.71
N GLY A 44 -4.12 7.75 3.93
CA GLY A 44 -4.63 6.87 2.89
C GLY A 44 -6.09 7.13 2.54
N GLN A 45 -6.50 6.68 1.36
CA GLN A 45 -7.88 6.78 0.90
C GLN A 45 -8.82 5.81 1.63
N TYR A 46 -8.31 4.66 2.03
CA TYR A 46 -9.09 3.57 2.62
C TYR A 46 -8.93 3.47 4.13
N PRO A 47 -9.95 2.96 4.83
CA PRO A 47 -9.84 2.62 6.25
C PRO A 47 -8.66 1.70 6.49
N THR A 48 -7.92 1.94 7.56
CA THR A 48 -6.76 1.13 7.92
C THR A 48 -7.13 0.12 9.01
N VAL A 49 -6.80 -1.14 8.77
CA VAL A 49 -6.90 -2.23 9.73
C VAL A 49 -5.50 -2.75 10.04
N MET A 50 -5.32 -3.27 11.25
CA MET A 50 -4.03 -3.86 11.64
C MET A 50 -4.01 -5.33 11.26
N GLU A 51 -2.84 -5.83 10.91
CA GLU A 51 -2.56 -7.24 10.86
C GLU A 51 -2.96 -7.90 12.18
N ARG A 52 -3.60 -9.08 12.08
CA ARG A 52 -4.15 -9.76 13.23
C ARG A 52 -3.05 -10.39 14.07
N ASN A 53 -2.85 -9.81 15.24
CA ASN A 53 -1.91 -10.31 16.23
C ASN A 53 -2.66 -10.61 17.54
N VAL A 54 -2.54 -11.82 18.06
CA VAL A 54 -3.10 -12.22 19.35
C VAL A 54 -1.96 -12.70 20.25
N GLU A 55 -1.74 -12.01 21.36
CA GLU A 55 -0.69 -12.30 22.34
C GLU A 55 0.72 -12.39 21.73
N GLY A 56 1.02 -11.56 20.73
CA GLY A 56 2.30 -11.55 20.05
C GLY A 56 2.46 -12.60 18.95
N ARG A 57 1.41 -13.36 18.63
CA ARG A 57 1.38 -14.33 17.53
C ARG A 57 0.57 -13.77 16.35
N VAL A 58 1.19 -13.66 15.20
CA VAL A 58 0.53 -13.36 13.93
C VAL A 58 -0.31 -14.57 13.51
N LEU A 59 -1.56 -14.34 13.11
CA LEU A 59 -2.54 -15.41 12.84
C LEU A 59 -2.95 -15.55 11.38
N ASN A 60 -2.22 -14.95 10.46
CA ASN A 60 -2.50 -14.99 9.02
C ASN A 60 -1.37 -15.61 8.20
N SER A 61 -0.46 -16.37 8.84
CA SER A 61 0.71 -16.98 8.20
C SER A 61 0.38 -18.28 7.45
N SER A 62 -0.91 -18.52 7.14
CA SER A 62 -1.36 -19.71 6.41
C SER A 62 -2.51 -19.39 5.45
N PHE A 63 -2.45 -19.96 4.24
CA PHE A 63 -3.55 -19.86 3.28
C PHE A 63 -4.89 -20.38 3.84
N ASN A 64 -4.86 -21.38 4.71
CA ASN A 64 -6.07 -21.98 5.29
C ASN A 64 -6.64 -21.15 6.45
N GLU A 65 -5.82 -20.25 7.03
CA GLU A 65 -6.20 -19.40 8.16
C GLU A 65 -5.87 -17.92 7.85
N PRO A 66 -6.39 -17.36 6.73
CA PRO A 66 -6.11 -15.98 6.36
C PRO A 66 -6.84 -15.01 7.28
N GLN A 67 -6.37 -13.79 7.35
CA GLN A 67 -7.15 -12.70 7.92
C GLN A 67 -8.23 -12.26 6.93
N GLU A 68 -9.49 -12.31 7.34
CA GLU A 68 -10.60 -11.75 6.54
C GLU A 68 -10.53 -10.23 6.55
N ILE A 69 -10.64 -9.63 5.37
CA ILE A 69 -10.66 -8.19 5.15
C ILE A 69 -11.79 -7.81 4.19
N GLU A 70 -12.17 -6.56 4.22
CA GLU A 70 -13.13 -6.01 3.26
C GLU A 70 -12.41 -5.40 2.06
N LEU A 71 -13.11 -5.30 0.93
CA LEU A 71 -12.63 -4.56 -0.22
C LEU A 71 -12.55 -3.06 0.13
N ASN A 72 -11.58 -2.36 -0.47
CA ASN A 72 -11.26 -0.97 -0.18
C ASN A 72 -10.78 -0.74 1.27
N GLN A 73 -9.90 -1.62 1.73
CA GLN A 73 -9.17 -1.48 2.99
C GLN A 73 -7.65 -1.40 2.77
N THR A 74 -6.98 -0.79 3.74
CA THR A 74 -5.53 -0.83 3.88
C THR A 74 -5.18 -1.66 5.10
N VAL A 75 -4.37 -2.69 4.94
CA VAL A 75 -3.82 -3.45 6.06
C VAL A 75 -2.43 -2.92 6.40
N GLN A 76 -2.16 -2.71 7.67
CA GLN A 76 -0.83 -2.39 8.16
C GLN A 76 -0.24 -3.63 8.85
N GLY A 77 0.83 -4.17 8.28
CA GLY A 77 1.45 -5.42 8.71
C GLY A 77 2.97 -5.35 8.79
N VAL A 78 3.55 -6.47 9.17
CA VAL A 78 5.00 -6.68 9.29
C VAL A 78 5.35 -8.02 8.68
N SER A 79 6.25 -8.04 7.70
CA SER A 79 6.77 -9.28 7.13
C SER A 79 8.04 -9.69 7.88
N ASP A 80 7.91 -10.64 8.79
CA ASP A 80 9.02 -11.18 9.54
C ASP A 80 9.83 -12.21 8.71
N ARG A 81 10.87 -12.76 9.30
CA ARG A 81 11.71 -13.76 8.62
C ARG A 81 10.91 -15.04 8.37
N GLU A 82 10.99 -15.56 7.13
CA GLU A 82 10.29 -16.78 6.70
C GLU A 82 8.75 -16.68 6.84
N ASP A 83 8.24 -15.44 6.92
CA ASP A 83 6.82 -15.14 7.06
C ASP A 83 6.14 -14.92 5.71
N ALA A 84 4.86 -15.27 5.67
CA ALA A 84 3.98 -15.07 4.53
C ALA A 84 2.57 -14.78 5.03
N ASP A 85 2.10 -13.57 4.77
CA ASP A 85 0.82 -13.08 5.25
C ASP A 85 -0.29 -13.31 4.24
N TYR A 86 -1.40 -13.87 4.68
CA TYR A 86 -2.56 -14.17 3.85
C TYR A 86 -3.77 -13.35 4.30
N TYR A 87 -4.38 -12.64 3.33
CA TYR A 87 -5.59 -11.84 3.53
C TYR A 87 -6.66 -12.30 2.57
N ARG A 88 -7.87 -12.54 3.05
CA ARG A 88 -8.99 -13.01 2.23
C ARG A 88 -10.01 -11.91 2.05
N VAL A 89 -10.44 -11.72 0.80
CA VAL A 89 -11.46 -10.74 0.40
C VAL A 89 -12.52 -11.41 -0.47
N GLN A 90 -13.78 -11.02 -0.30
CA GLN A 90 -14.88 -11.48 -1.15
C GLN A 90 -15.02 -10.56 -2.36
N CYS A 91 -15.06 -11.14 -3.55
CA CYS A 91 -15.21 -10.40 -4.79
C CYS A 91 -16.31 -10.98 -5.68
N THR A 92 -16.85 -10.15 -6.58
CA THR A 92 -17.84 -10.56 -7.57
C THR A 92 -17.21 -10.58 -8.97
N LYS A 93 -17.73 -11.46 -9.82
CA LYS A 93 -17.28 -11.61 -11.21
C LYS A 93 -17.31 -10.28 -11.97
N GLY A 94 -16.25 -9.99 -12.69
CA GLY A 94 -16.08 -8.77 -13.47
C GLY A 94 -15.58 -7.57 -12.67
N GLN A 95 -15.54 -7.67 -11.34
CA GLN A 95 -15.00 -6.65 -10.47
C GLN A 95 -13.47 -6.54 -10.65
N ARG A 96 -12.91 -5.34 -10.55
CA ARG A 96 -11.46 -5.17 -10.44
C ARG A 96 -11.03 -5.52 -9.01
N LEU A 97 -10.01 -6.34 -8.91
CA LEU A 97 -9.28 -6.53 -7.65
C LEU A 97 -7.85 -6.09 -7.87
N SER A 98 -7.48 -4.99 -7.22
CA SER A 98 -6.12 -4.45 -7.21
C SER A 98 -5.54 -4.55 -5.81
N VAL A 99 -4.27 -4.92 -5.75
CA VAL A 99 -3.48 -4.98 -4.53
C VAL A 99 -2.17 -4.22 -4.74
N GLU A 100 -1.75 -3.47 -3.73
CA GLU A 100 -0.49 -2.74 -3.73
C GLU A 100 0.14 -2.80 -2.36
N VAL A 101 1.43 -3.13 -2.32
CA VAL A 101 2.24 -3.11 -1.10
C VAL A 101 3.16 -1.90 -1.12
N GLU A 102 3.02 -1.04 -0.12
CA GLU A 102 3.99 -0.01 0.22
C GLU A 102 4.90 -0.56 1.31
N GLY A 103 6.14 -0.81 0.99
CA GLY A 103 7.16 -1.30 1.92
C GLY A 103 8.40 -0.41 1.88
N MET A 104 9.09 -0.40 0.76
CA MET A 104 10.29 0.41 0.54
C MET A 104 10.00 1.91 0.64
N ARG A 105 8.87 2.37 0.10
CA ARG A 105 8.45 3.79 0.15
C ARG A 105 8.14 4.29 1.57
N LEU A 106 7.92 3.40 2.54
CA LEU A 106 7.77 3.80 3.94
C LEU A 106 9.09 4.28 4.56
N GLY A 107 10.22 4.05 3.90
CA GLY A 107 11.54 4.58 4.27
C GLY A 107 12.06 4.07 5.63
N ARG A 108 11.65 2.89 6.07
CA ARG A 108 12.05 2.33 7.36
C ARG A 108 13.26 1.38 7.26
N THR A 109 13.24 0.50 6.28
CA THR A 109 14.32 -0.45 6.01
C THR A 109 14.31 -0.83 4.54
N LEU A 110 15.37 -1.48 4.08
CA LEU A 110 15.35 -2.19 2.81
C LEU A 110 14.38 -3.35 2.96
N PHE A 111 13.26 -3.23 2.28
CA PHE A 111 12.20 -4.24 2.21
C PHE A 111 11.77 -4.39 0.76
N ASP A 112 11.85 -5.59 0.26
CA ASP A 112 11.55 -5.97 -1.11
C ASP A 112 10.28 -6.85 -1.10
N PRO A 113 9.08 -6.26 -1.13
CA PRO A 113 7.85 -7.01 -0.99
C PRO A 113 7.50 -7.76 -2.26
N TYR A 114 6.93 -8.95 -2.09
CA TYR A 114 6.23 -9.72 -3.10
C TYR A 114 4.74 -9.76 -2.76
N VAL A 115 3.89 -9.59 -3.78
CA VAL A 115 2.43 -9.73 -3.64
C VAL A 115 1.88 -10.69 -4.69
N ALA A 116 0.89 -11.50 -4.32
CA ALA A 116 0.14 -12.33 -5.26
C ALA A 116 -1.35 -12.33 -4.93
N ILE A 117 -2.17 -12.49 -5.97
CA ILE A 117 -3.61 -12.73 -5.88
C ILE A 117 -3.85 -14.19 -6.23
N LEU A 118 -4.38 -14.94 -5.27
CA LEU A 118 -4.65 -16.36 -5.38
C LEU A 118 -6.16 -16.63 -5.45
N ASN A 119 -6.57 -17.63 -6.24
CA ASN A 119 -7.93 -18.12 -6.21
C ASN A 119 -8.16 -19.09 -5.04
N LYS A 120 -9.38 -19.62 -4.92
CA LYS A 120 -9.78 -20.61 -3.90
C LYS A 120 -8.96 -21.90 -3.91
N ASP A 121 -8.39 -22.26 -5.06
CA ASP A 121 -7.61 -23.48 -5.28
C ASP A 121 -6.09 -23.23 -5.12
N ARG A 122 -5.71 -22.04 -4.62
CA ARG A 122 -4.34 -21.54 -4.41
C ARG A 122 -3.56 -21.30 -5.71
N PHE A 123 -4.23 -21.25 -6.86
CA PHE A 123 -3.57 -20.83 -8.09
C PHE A 123 -3.37 -19.32 -8.11
N GLU A 124 -2.16 -18.92 -8.45
CA GLU A 124 -1.79 -17.53 -8.63
C GLU A 124 -2.39 -16.98 -9.93
N LEU A 125 -3.21 -15.94 -9.81
CA LEU A 125 -3.85 -15.27 -10.93
C LEU A 125 -3.03 -14.07 -11.42
N ALA A 126 -2.36 -13.39 -10.51
CA ALA A 126 -1.42 -12.31 -10.77
C ALA A 126 -0.46 -12.17 -9.61
N SER A 127 0.77 -11.75 -9.89
CA SER A 127 1.79 -11.44 -8.87
C SER A 127 2.76 -10.39 -9.37
N SER A 128 3.49 -9.81 -8.42
CA SER A 128 4.59 -8.88 -8.68
C SER A 128 5.53 -8.84 -7.48
N ASP A 129 6.82 -8.66 -7.74
CA ASP A 129 7.83 -8.27 -6.75
C ASP A 129 8.34 -6.84 -6.98
N ASP A 130 8.39 -6.41 -8.23
CA ASP A 130 8.74 -5.04 -8.62
C ASP A 130 7.68 -4.50 -9.59
N THR A 131 7.18 -3.30 -9.34
CA THR A 131 6.24 -2.66 -10.26
C THR A 131 6.80 -1.35 -10.78
N ALA A 132 6.70 -1.12 -12.08
CA ALA A 132 7.09 0.12 -12.70
C ALA A 132 6.46 1.33 -11.98
N LEU A 133 7.25 2.38 -11.73
CA LEU A 133 6.89 3.60 -11.02
C LEU A 133 6.76 3.47 -9.50
N LEU A 134 6.91 2.28 -8.92
CA LEU A 134 6.79 2.05 -7.47
C LEU A 134 8.12 1.70 -6.78
N PHE A 135 9.24 1.87 -7.46
CA PHE A 135 10.57 1.42 -7.02
C PHE A 135 10.61 -0.10 -6.85
N ARG A 136 10.86 -0.57 -5.61
CA ARG A 136 10.79 -1.99 -5.23
C ARG A 136 9.46 -2.39 -4.61
N ASP A 137 8.53 -1.47 -4.48
CA ASP A 137 7.18 -1.80 -4.05
C ASP A 137 6.42 -2.46 -5.20
N CYS A 138 5.45 -3.30 -4.85
CA CYS A 138 4.79 -4.15 -5.81
C CYS A 138 3.27 -3.93 -5.85
N ALA A 139 2.68 -4.18 -7.02
CA ALA A 139 1.25 -4.14 -7.22
C ALA A 139 0.82 -5.18 -8.25
N ALA A 140 -0.35 -5.77 -8.04
CA ALA A 140 -0.99 -6.68 -8.97
C ALA A 140 -2.47 -6.36 -9.10
N SER A 141 -3.04 -6.63 -10.28
CA SER A 141 -4.46 -6.40 -10.54
C SER A 141 -5.02 -7.48 -11.44
N ILE A 142 -6.27 -7.84 -11.20
CA ILE A 142 -7.04 -8.76 -12.05
C ILE A 142 -8.44 -8.21 -12.31
N VAL A 143 -9.09 -8.72 -13.36
CA VAL A 143 -10.55 -8.76 -13.45
C VAL A 143 -11.00 -10.08 -12.86
N VAL A 144 -11.80 -10.03 -11.82
CA VAL A 144 -12.30 -11.21 -11.09
C VAL A 144 -13.06 -12.15 -12.03
N PRO A 145 -12.62 -13.38 -12.22
CA PRO A 145 -13.21 -14.31 -13.19
C PRO A 145 -14.52 -14.97 -12.72
N GLU A 146 -14.72 -15.13 -11.43
CA GLU A 146 -15.91 -15.75 -10.82
C GLU A 146 -16.20 -15.16 -9.43
N ASP A 147 -17.44 -15.28 -8.96
CA ASP A 147 -17.79 -14.85 -7.60
C ASP A 147 -17.10 -15.72 -6.56
N GLY A 148 -16.64 -15.13 -5.47
CA GLY A 148 -16.10 -15.87 -4.33
C GLY A 148 -14.89 -15.23 -3.65
N PRO A 149 -14.22 -16.03 -2.80
CA PRO A 149 -13.07 -15.58 -2.05
C PRO A 149 -11.78 -15.58 -2.91
N TYR A 150 -11.03 -14.50 -2.76
CA TYR A 150 -9.67 -14.35 -3.28
C TYR A 150 -8.73 -14.09 -2.12
N THR A 151 -7.54 -14.68 -2.18
CA THR A 151 -6.54 -14.54 -1.13
C THR A 151 -5.36 -13.72 -1.65
N VAL A 152 -5.01 -12.69 -0.92
CA VAL A 152 -3.81 -11.88 -1.17
C VAL A 152 -2.69 -12.44 -0.31
N LEU A 153 -1.57 -12.77 -0.94
CA LEU A 153 -0.34 -13.17 -0.28
C LEU A 153 0.63 -11.98 -0.29
N VAL A 154 1.18 -11.67 0.86
CA VAL A 154 2.29 -10.71 1.02
C VAL A 154 3.45 -11.40 1.71
N ARG A 155 4.67 -11.19 1.24
CA ARG A 155 5.91 -11.64 1.88
C ARG A 155 7.09 -10.79 1.44
N GLU A 156 8.21 -10.92 2.12
CA GLU A 156 9.48 -10.44 1.58
C GLU A 156 9.94 -11.36 0.43
N SER A 157 10.47 -10.78 -0.65
CA SER A 157 10.78 -11.47 -1.90
C SER A 157 11.69 -12.69 -1.72
N SER A 158 12.69 -12.60 -0.83
CA SER A 158 13.65 -13.66 -0.52
C SER A 158 13.42 -14.33 0.85
N TYR A 159 12.29 -14.08 1.51
CA TYR A 159 11.98 -14.55 2.86
C TYR A 159 12.96 -14.09 3.95
N GLN A 160 13.65 -12.96 3.72
CA GLN A 160 14.62 -12.36 4.64
C GLN A 160 14.03 -11.22 5.47
N GLY A 161 12.71 -11.22 5.67
CA GLY A 161 11.99 -10.23 6.45
C GLY A 161 12.48 -10.05 7.87
N SER A 162 11.97 -9.06 8.55
CA SER A 162 12.28 -8.74 9.95
C SER A 162 11.20 -7.86 10.55
N GLY A 163 11.14 -7.71 11.86
CA GLY A 163 10.22 -6.79 12.53
C GLY A 163 10.33 -5.30 12.11
N ALA A 164 11.34 -4.94 11.29
CA ALA A 164 11.46 -3.63 10.67
C ALA A 164 10.80 -3.56 9.28
N CYS A 165 10.49 -4.69 8.65
CA CYS A 165 9.86 -4.79 7.34
C CYS A 165 8.34 -4.54 7.45
N GLN A 166 7.99 -3.32 7.85
CA GLN A 166 6.61 -2.88 7.93
C GLN A 166 6.08 -2.55 6.55
N TYR A 167 4.81 -2.88 6.31
CA TYR A 167 4.15 -2.58 5.06
C TYR A 167 2.73 -2.03 5.27
N ARG A 168 2.24 -1.41 4.19
CA ARG A 168 0.83 -1.07 4.01
C ARG A 168 0.35 -1.79 2.75
N LEU A 169 -0.56 -2.73 2.91
CA LEU A 169 -1.22 -3.43 1.81
C LEU A 169 -2.55 -2.73 1.52
N HIS A 170 -2.69 -2.17 0.34
CA HIS A 170 -3.95 -1.65 -0.18
C HIS A 170 -4.66 -2.74 -0.97
N VAL A 171 -5.91 -3.00 -0.64
CA VAL A 171 -6.77 -3.95 -1.36
C VAL A 171 -8.04 -3.24 -1.79
N GLY A 172 -8.33 -3.17 -3.08
CA GLY A 172 -9.49 -2.41 -3.55
C GLY A 172 -9.71 -2.44 -5.05
N GLU A 173 -10.59 -1.55 -5.51
CA GLU A 173 -10.97 -1.43 -6.93
C GLU A 173 -10.23 -0.31 -7.67
N PHE A 174 -9.14 0.18 -7.11
CA PHE A 174 -8.37 1.28 -7.71
C PHE A 174 -7.62 0.82 -8.98
N PRO A 175 -7.50 1.71 -9.99
CA PRO A 175 -6.76 1.39 -11.19
C PRO A 175 -5.25 1.29 -10.93
N ARG A 176 -4.59 0.38 -11.66
CA ARG A 176 -3.14 0.18 -11.60
C ARG A 176 -2.52 0.16 -13.01
N PRO A 177 -2.48 1.30 -13.68
CA PRO A 177 -1.77 1.42 -14.95
C PRO A 177 -0.26 1.31 -14.73
N THR A 178 0.43 0.81 -15.74
CA THR A 178 1.89 0.65 -15.76
C THR A 178 2.61 1.74 -16.56
N ALA A 179 1.88 2.47 -17.39
CA ALA A 179 2.43 3.57 -18.18
C ALA A 179 1.37 4.65 -18.48
N VAL A 180 1.84 5.84 -18.87
CA VAL A 180 1.00 6.97 -19.26
C VAL A 180 1.49 7.56 -20.57
N TYR A 181 0.55 7.97 -21.43
CA TYR A 181 0.84 8.67 -22.67
C TYR A 181 -0.08 9.92 -22.82
N PRO A 182 0.47 11.09 -23.20
CA PRO A 182 1.89 11.37 -23.37
C PRO A 182 2.66 11.26 -22.03
N PRO A 183 4.00 10.98 -22.06
CA PRO A 183 4.77 10.81 -20.84
C PRO A 183 5.11 12.13 -20.12
N GLY A 184 4.67 13.26 -20.66
CA GLY A 184 4.90 14.57 -20.09
C GLY A 184 4.11 15.66 -20.80
N ALA A 185 4.11 16.85 -20.23
CA ALA A 185 3.44 18.04 -20.75
C ALA A 185 4.11 19.32 -20.22
N GLN A 186 3.77 20.47 -20.78
CA GLN A 186 4.25 21.78 -20.31
C GLN A 186 3.36 22.31 -19.17
N PRO A 187 3.93 23.11 -18.25
CA PRO A 187 3.11 23.77 -17.24
C PRO A 187 2.01 24.64 -17.85
N GLY A 188 0.78 24.39 -17.41
CA GLY A 188 -0.42 25.09 -17.89
C GLY A 188 -1.12 24.43 -19.06
N ASP A 189 -0.58 23.34 -19.63
CA ASP A 189 -1.26 22.56 -20.66
C ASP A 189 -2.52 21.88 -20.11
N SER A 190 -3.48 21.66 -21.01
CA SER A 190 -4.66 20.81 -20.75
C SER A 190 -4.69 19.73 -21.83
N LEU A 191 -4.35 18.51 -21.45
CA LEU A 191 -4.16 17.38 -22.37
C LEU A 191 -4.97 16.17 -21.94
N ASP A 192 -5.32 15.33 -22.93
CA ASP A 192 -5.88 14.02 -22.70
C ASP A 192 -4.74 13.01 -22.48
N PHE A 193 -4.71 12.43 -21.29
CA PHE A 193 -3.76 11.38 -20.92
C PHE A 193 -4.43 10.01 -21.03
N THR A 194 -3.71 9.08 -21.64
CA THR A 194 -4.07 7.66 -21.69
C THR A 194 -3.20 6.89 -20.73
N PHE A 195 -3.79 6.30 -19.71
CA PHE A 195 -3.12 5.37 -18.80
C PHE A 195 -3.35 3.95 -19.30
N VAL A 196 -2.28 3.20 -19.51
CA VAL A 196 -2.29 1.86 -20.11
C VAL A 196 -1.76 0.81 -19.11
N GLY A 197 -2.14 -0.46 -19.34
CA GLY A 197 -1.67 -1.60 -18.53
C GLY A 197 -2.60 -1.99 -17.37
N ASP A 198 -3.71 -1.28 -17.17
CA ASP A 198 -4.74 -1.73 -16.22
C ASP A 198 -5.52 -2.93 -16.80
N PRO A 199 -5.82 -3.98 -16.02
CA PRO A 199 -6.52 -5.18 -16.52
C PRO A 199 -7.95 -4.91 -17.00
N THR A 200 -8.57 -3.80 -16.58
CA THR A 200 -9.91 -3.38 -17.07
C THR A 200 -9.84 -2.56 -18.35
N GLY A 201 -8.65 -2.31 -18.88
CA GLY A 201 -8.40 -1.52 -20.10
C GLY A 201 -7.80 -0.16 -19.82
N ASN A 202 -7.63 0.61 -20.88
CA ASN A 202 -7.03 1.94 -20.80
C ASN A 202 -7.96 2.93 -20.11
N LEU A 203 -7.38 3.80 -19.30
CA LEU A 203 -8.07 4.92 -18.67
C LEU A 203 -7.71 6.22 -19.41
N LEU A 204 -8.74 6.95 -19.81
CA LEU A 204 -8.61 8.26 -20.45
C LEU A 204 -9.01 9.34 -19.47
N THR A 205 -8.12 10.31 -19.25
CA THR A 205 -8.39 11.41 -18.32
C THR A 205 -7.81 12.70 -18.87
N LYS A 206 -8.61 13.75 -18.86
CA LYS A 206 -8.12 15.09 -19.16
C LYS A 206 -7.49 15.69 -17.91
N ILE A 207 -6.23 16.09 -18.01
CA ILE A 207 -5.47 16.66 -16.90
C ILE A 207 -5.07 18.10 -17.26
N GLU A 208 -5.35 19.01 -16.34
CA GLU A 208 -4.81 20.36 -16.37
C GLU A 208 -3.47 20.36 -15.61
N VAL A 209 -2.40 20.53 -16.35
CA VAL A 209 -1.05 20.56 -15.76
C VAL A 209 -0.89 21.85 -14.96
N PRO A 210 -0.51 21.79 -13.68
CA PRO A 210 -0.33 23.00 -12.88
C PRO A 210 0.65 23.96 -13.53
N LYS A 211 0.34 25.25 -13.48
CA LYS A 211 1.29 26.29 -13.91
C LYS A 211 2.54 26.24 -13.03
N ALA A 212 3.71 26.40 -13.62
CA ALA A 212 4.93 26.48 -12.86
C ALA A 212 4.83 27.58 -11.79
N ARG A 213 5.20 27.27 -10.54
CA ARG A 213 5.37 28.31 -9.52
C ARG A 213 6.60 29.14 -9.91
N GLN A 214 6.45 30.44 -9.98
CA GLN A 214 7.54 31.36 -10.37
C GLN A 214 8.63 31.54 -9.31
N ASN A 215 8.61 30.76 -8.24
CA ASN A 215 9.59 30.87 -7.14
C ASN A 215 10.38 29.59 -7.02
N PHE A 216 11.54 29.57 -7.62
CA PHE A 216 12.70 28.77 -7.20
C PHE A 216 13.67 29.71 -6.50
#